data_5de7115564a4f5210ccbce60787d570d
#
_entry.id   5de7115564a4f5210ccbce60787d570d
#
_cell.length_a   1.000
_cell.length_b   1.000
_cell.length_c   1.000
_cell.angle_alpha   90.00
_cell.angle_beta   90.00
_cell.angle_gamma   90.00
#
_symmetry.space_group_name_H-M   'P 1'
#
loop_
_entity.id
_entity.type
_entity.pdbx_description
1 polymer ?
#
loop_
_entity_poly.entity_id
_entity_poly.type
_entity_poly.pdbx_seq_one_letter_code
_entity_poly.pdbx_strand_id
1 'polypeptide(L)'
;MLRLPHIRRAWVGPLLLSALALTTVAPATASTGPATATPASRTATDCGPALKLDRKDFPNSPKIDNRFYPLVPGTQFVLSGVVLDAQNQPHPHQIVTTVTDLTKVVDGVRTLVVLDVDIQDGVTSEAEIFFVAQDGDGTVWTLGEYPEQYDGGTLTGAPSSWLSGVQHARAGIAMQARPRTGTRTYLQGIAPEVDFKDCATVVQTGQKHICVPVKCYDNVLVIDEFAPLDPEGGHQLKYYAPGVGVIKVGAAGGVDPETLSLTSVQRLCRSDMSDVRQQALAEDARSFTVEPDVFKGAAHARDTIDVKTC
;
A
#
# COMPACT_ATOMS: atom_id res chain seq x y z
N MET A 1 2.97 3.78 0.14
CA MET A 1 2.47 2.39 0.13
C MET A 1 1.15 2.40 -0.57
N LEU A 2 1.11 2.07 -1.84
CA LEU A 2 -0.15 1.87 -2.54
C LEU A 2 -0.75 0.58 -1.97
N ARG A 3 -1.60 0.71 -0.98
CA ARG A 3 -2.48 -0.35 -0.54
C ARG A 3 -3.79 -0.20 -1.28
N LEU A 4 -4.19 -1.28 -1.86
CA LEU A 4 -5.61 -1.45 -2.11
C LEU A 4 -6.25 -1.95 -0.84
N PRO A 5 -7.29 -1.28 -0.37
CA PRO A 5 -8.09 -1.83 0.70
C PRO A 5 -8.73 -3.10 0.19
N HIS A 6 -8.64 -4.15 0.96
CA HIS A 6 -9.51 -5.30 0.81
C HIS A 6 -10.92 -4.82 1.18
N ILE A 7 -11.64 -4.32 0.18
CA ILE A 7 -13.05 -3.98 0.34
C ILE A 7 -13.76 -5.29 0.64
N ARG A 8 -14.00 -5.57 1.93
CA ARG A 8 -14.94 -6.60 2.32
C ARG A 8 -16.32 -6.14 1.87
N ARG A 9 -16.67 -6.43 0.61
CA ARG A 9 -18.05 -6.30 0.15
C ARG A 9 -18.88 -7.31 0.93
N ALA A 10 -19.59 -6.85 1.95
CA ALA A 10 -20.74 -7.55 2.48
C ALA A 10 -21.82 -7.55 1.37
N TRP A 11 -21.73 -8.50 0.46
CA TRP A 11 -22.80 -8.81 -0.46
C TRP A 11 -23.94 -9.44 0.36
N VAL A 12 -24.98 -8.67 0.64
CA VAL A 12 -26.28 -9.18 1.04
C VAL A 12 -26.92 -9.70 -0.24
N GLY A 13 -26.56 -10.93 -0.64
CA GLY A 13 -27.24 -11.67 -1.70
C GLY A 13 -28.40 -12.48 -1.08
N PRO A 14 -29.53 -12.67 -1.80
CA PRO A 14 -30.67 -13.39 -1.29
C PRO A 14 -30.35 -14.88 -1.07
N LEU A 15 -30.79 -15.41 0.08
CA LEU A 15 -30.78 -16.83 0.40
C LEU A 15 -31.53 -17.61 -0.68
N LEU A 16 -30.83 -18.40 -1.48
CA LEU A 16 -31.40 -19.48 -2.27
C LEU A 16 -31.10 -20.81 -1.55
N LEU A 17 -32.10 -21.39 -0.95
CA LEU A 17 -32.08 -22.78 -0.51
C LEU A 17 -31.81 -23.68 -1.71
N SER A 18 -30.75 -24.48 -1.65
CA SER A 18 -30.55 -25.59 -2.58
C SER A 18 -30.25 -26.88 -1.84
N ALA A 19 -30.96 -27.90 -2.26
CA ALA A 19 -31.15 -29.21 -1.66
C ALA A 19 -29.87 -30.06 -1.59
N LEU A 20 -29.76 -30.85 -0.51
CA LEU A 20 -28.80 -31.96 -0.32
C LEU A 20 -28.93 -33.02 -1.43
N ALA A 21 -27.86 -33.31 -2.12
CA ALA A 21 -27.68 -34.57 -2.86
C ALA A 21 -26.57 -35.38 -2.22
N LEU A 22 -26.92 -36.52 -1.63
CA LEU A 22 -25.95 -37.54 -1.15
C LEU A 22 -25.30 -38.23 -2.37
N THR A 23 -24.00 -38.20 -2.47
CA THR A 23 -23.24 -39.09 -3.34
C THR A 23 -22.30 -40.00 -2.53
N THR A 24 -22.42 -41.28 -2.79
CA THR A 24 -21.67 -42.38 -2.16
C THR A 24 -20.20 -42.38 -2.63
N VAL A 25 -19.27 -42.52 -1.67
CA VAL A 25 -17.84 -42.64 -1.90
C VAL A 25 -17.46 -44.09 -2.04
N ALA A 26 -16.75 -44.46 -3.13
CA ALA A 26 -16.07 -45.74 -3.28
C ALA A 26 -14.60 -45.62 -2.84
N PRO A 27 -13.99 -46.68 -2.26
CA PRO A 27 -12.62 -46.60 -1.75
C PRO A 27 -11.59 -46.72 -2.90
N ALA A 28 -10.64 -45.79 -2.95
CA ALA A 28 -9.48 -45.87 -3.84
C ALA A 28 -8.30 -46.55 -3.14
N THR A 29 -7.72 -47.53 -3.82
CA THR A 29 -6.53 -48.28 -3.38
C THR A 29 -5.27 -47.40 -3.53
N ALA A 30 -4.48 -47.31 -2.45
CA ALA A 30 -3.22 -46.60 -2.44
C ALA A 30 -2.10 -47.35 -3.16
N SER A 31 -1.48 -46.68 -4.14
CA SER A 31 -0.22 -47.13 -4.77
C SER A 31 0.95 -46.40 -4.13
N THR A 32 1.88 -47.17 -3.51
CA THR A 32 3.12 -46.64 -2.92
C THR A 32 4.20 -46.51 -3.99
N GLY A 33 4.42 -45.30 -4.52
CA GLY A 33 5.59 -44.91 -5.30
C GLY A 33 6.64 -44.22 -4.42
N PRO A 34 7.95 -44.26 -4.77
CA PRO A 34 9.00 -43.67 -3.94
C PRO A 34 8.84 -42.14 -3.86
N ALA A 35 8.87 -41.62 -2.63
CA ALA A 35 8.78 -40.20 -2.32
C ALA A 35 10.04 -39.47 -2.84
N THR A 36 9.89 -38.72 -3.92
CA THR A 36 10.82 -37.66 -4.28
C THR A 36 10.64 -36.54 -3.27
N ALA A 37 11.67 -36.22 -2.50
CA ALA A 37 11.68 -35.11 -1.55
C ALA A 37 11.45 -33.82 -2.32
N THR A 38 10.24 -33.29 -2.20
CA THR A 38 9.92 -31.94 -2.62
C THR A 38 10.73 -30.97 -1.75
N PRO A 39 11.46 -29.99 -2.32
CA PRO A 39 12.11 -28.98 -1.51
C PRO A 39 11.03 -28.28 -0.70
N ALA A 40 11.23 -28.22 0.62
CA ALA A 40 10.32 -27.57 1.54
C ALA A 40 10.07 -26.13 1.04
N SER A 41 8.87 -25.88 0.56
CA SER A 41 8.35 -24.54 0.33
C SER A 41 8.46 -23.83 1.68
N ARG A 42 9.43 -22.92 1.82
CA ARG A 42 9.45 -21.99 2.94
C ARG A 42 8.19 -21.16 2.78
N THR A 43 7.20 -21.43 3.60
CA THR A 43 6.00 -20.61 3.71
C THR A 43 6.46 -19.19 4.06
N ALA A 44 6.27 -18.27 3.13
CA ALA A 44 6.66 -16.85 3.24
C ALA A 44 5.75 -16.07 4.21
N THR A 45 5.32 -16.71 5.30
CA THR A 45 4.43 -16.12 6.31
C THR A 45 5.15 -15.30 7.38
N ASP A 46 6.49 -15.33 7.38
CA ASP A 46 7.30 -14.58 8.35
C ASP A 46 8.06 -13.43 7.68
N CYS A 47 7.60 -12.20 7.90
CA CYS A 47 8.28 -10.96 7.46
C CYS A 47 9.50 -10.58 8.33
N GLY A 48 9.95 -11.49 9.19
CA GLY A 48 10.95 -11.15 10.18
C GLY A 48 10.38 -10.27 11.32
N PRO A 49 11.21 -9.98 12.32
CA PRO A 49 10.78 -9.16 13.47
C PRO A 49 10.54 -7.70 13.04
N ALA A 50 9.58 -7.05 13.72
CA ALA A 50 9.42 -5.61 13.61
C ALA A 50 10.73 -4.92 14.01
N LEU A 51 11.19 -4.01 13.17
CA LEU A 51 12.38 -3.22 13.43
C LEU A 51 12.10 -2.19 14.53
N LYS A 52 13.14 -1.86 15.28
CA LYS A 52 13.07 -0.79 16.27
C LYS A 52 13.23 0.55 15.55
N LEU A 53 12.23 1.40 15.64
CA LEU A 53 12.33 2.79 15.20
C LEU A 53 13.20 3.57 16.20
N ASP A 54 14.30 4.19 15.73
CA ASP A 54 15.05 5.18 16.52
C ASP A 54 14.89 6.55 15.84
N ARG A 55 14.31 7.51 16.56
CA ARG A 55 14.04 8.87 16.05
C ARG A 55 15.29 9.60 15.58
N LYS A 56 16.45 9.23 16.13
CA LYS A 56 17.74 9.83 15.77
C LYS A 56 18.20 9.44 14.36
N ASP A 57 17.66 8.35 13.84
CA ASP A 57 18.00 7.86 12.50
C ASP A 57 17.35 8.68 11.37
N PHE A 58 16.51 9.68 11.71
CA PHE A 58 15.77 10.50 10.74
C PHE A 58 16.24 11.98 10.70
N PRO A 59 17.51 12.28 10.47
CA PRO A 59 18.05 13.64 10.57
C PRO A 59 17.52 14.59 9.47
N ASN A 60 17.13 14.06 8.31
CA ASN A 60 16.71 14.83 7.14
C ASN A 60 15.22 14.72 6.83
N SER A 61 14.45 14.02 7.66
CA SER A 61 13.01 13.90 7.46
C SER A 61 12.33 15.30 7.57
N PRO A 62 11.41 15.62 6.65
CA PRO A 62 10.60 14.74 5.81
C PRO A 62 11.11 14.57 4.36
N LYS A 63 12.36 14.91 4.05
CA LYS A 63 12.91 14.75 2.71
C LYS A 63 13.04 13.26 2.37
N ILE A 64 12.45 12.85 1.23
CA ILE A 64 12.50 11.48 0.72
C ILE A 64 13.06 11.50 -0.70
N ASP A 65 14.33 11.08 -0.84
CA ASP A 65 15.06 11.04 -2.11
C ASP A 65 15.59 9.64 -2.46
N ASN A 66 15.01 8.60 -1.86
CA ASN A 66 15.33 7.21 -2.18
C ASN A 66 15.24 6.98 -3.70
N ARG A 67 16.20 6.25 -4.25
CA ARG A 67 16.31 6.04 -5.69
C ARG A 67 15.06 5.45 -6.33
N PHE A 68 14.39 4.50 -5.66
CA PHE A 68 13.23 3.78 -6.19
C PHE A 68 11.90 4.28 -5.64
N TYR A 69 11.93 5.14 -4.62
CA TYR A 69 10.74 5.71 -4.01
C TYR A 69 10.94 7.18 -3.63
N PRO A 70 11.28 8.04 -4.62
CA PRO A 70 11.41 9.46 -4.35
C PRO A 70 10.02 10.10 -4.21
N LEU A 71 9.79 10.78 -3.09
CA LEU A 71 8.55 11.50 -2.82
C LEU A 71 8.85 13.00 -2.74
N VAL A 72 8.71 13.67 -3.88
CA VAL A 72 8.99 15.11 -3.98
C VAL A 72 7.67 15.88 -3.89
N PRO A 73 7.46 16.73 -2.86
CA PRO A 73 6.22 17.50 -2.69
C PRO A 73 5.78 18.23 -3.95
N GLY A 74 4.48 18.15 -4.25
CA GLY A 74 3.88 18.64 -5.49
C GLY A 74 3.95 17.68 -6.67
N THR A 75 4.48 16.46 -6.50
CA THR A 75 4.40 15.45 -7.56
C THR A 75 3.10 14.67 -7.42
N GLN A 76 2.38 14.51 -8.54
CA GLN A 76 1.22 13.65 -8.63
C GLN A 76 1.46 12.55 -9.66
N PHE A 77 1.10 11.33 -9.28
CA PHE A 77 1.16 10.13 -10.11
C PHE A 77 -0.25 9.62 -10.32
N VAL A 78 -0.55 9.15 -11.53
CA VAL A 78 -1.82 8.48 -11.84
C VAL A 78 -1.49 7.10 -12.38
N LEU A 79 -1.92 6.07 -11.67
CA LEU A 79 -1.92 4.70 -12.16
C LEU A 79 -3.35 4.35 -12.57
N SER A 80 -3.50 3.69 -13.72
CA SER A 80 -4.82 3.28 -14.22
C SER A 80 -4.75 1.85 -14.74
N GLY A 81 -5.86 1.14 -14.61
CA GLY A 81 -5.99 -0.24 -15.06
C GLY A 81 -7.32 -0.84 -14.64
N VAL A 82 -7.30 -2.06 -14.14
CA VAL A 82 -8.51 -2.80 -13.75
C VAL A 82 -8.27 -3.61 -12.49
N VAL A 83 -9.33 -3.82 -11.73
CA VAL A 83 -9.48 -4.89 -10.74
C VAL A 83 -10.49 -5.89 -11.28
N LEU A 84 -10.24 -7.19 -11.12
CA LEU A 84 -11.20 -8.23 -11.50
C LEU A 84 -12.06 -8.59 -10.29
N ASP A 85 -13.37 -8.72 -10.50
CA ASP A 85 -14.28 -9.23 -9.46
C ASP A 85 -14.21 -10.78 -9.38
N ALA A 86 -14.94 -11.35 -8.43
CA ALA A 86 -15.02 -12.79 -8.24
C ALA A 86 -15.58 -13.57 -9.45
N GLN A 87 -16.19 -12.90 -10.42
CA GLN A 87 -16.66 -13.44 -11.70
C GLN A 87 -15.68 -13.17 -12.84
N ASN A 88 -14.45 -12.69 -12.54
CA ASN A 88 -13.42 -12.25 -13.48
C ASN A 88 -13.90 -11.12 -14.43
N GLN A 89 -14.86 -10.29 -14.02
CA GLN A 89 -15.25 -9.11 -14.79
C GLN A 89 -14.32 -7.95 -14.44
N PRO A 90 -13.78 -7.24 -15.44
CA PRO A 90 -12.90 -6.12 -15.21
C PRO A 90 -13.69 -4.86 -14.82
N HIS A 91 -13.29 -4.24 -13.71
CA HIS A 91 -13.76 -2.93 -13.27
C HIS A 91 -12.64 -1.91 -13.45
N PRO A 92 -12.88 -0.79 -14.14
CA PRO A 92 -11.92 0.30 -14.23
C PRO A 92 -11.46 0.75 -12.85
N HIS A 93 -10.13 0.81 -12.66
CA HIS A 93 -9.53 1.23 -11.41
C HIS A 93 -8.42 2.26 -11.66
N GLN A 94 -8.37 3.29 -10.83
CA GLN A 94 -7.37 4.33 -10.89
C GLN A 94 -6.93 4.72 -9.49
N ILE A 95 -5.62 4.92 -9.29
CA ILE A 95 -5.03 5.47 -8.08
C ILE A 95 -4.35 6.79 -8.42
N VAL A 96 -4.72 7.85 -7.69
CA VAL A 96 -4.11 9.18 -7.80
C VAL A 96 -3.29 9.44 -6.53
N THR A 97 -1.99 9.22 -6.61
CA THR A 97 -1.05 9.52 -5.52
C THR A 97 -0.54 10.96 -5.64
N THR A 98 -0.75 11.77 -4.62
CA THR A 98 -0.19 13.12 -4.57
C THR A 98 0.73 13.29 -3.36
N VAL A 99 1.98 13.62 -3.63
CA VAL A 99 2.94 13.97 -2.58
C VAL A 99 2.62 15.38 -2.09
N THR A 100 2.07 15.50 -0.89
CA THR A 100 1.64 16.80 -0.36
C THR A 100 2.84 17.62 0.14
N ASP A 101 2.58 18.87 0.52
CA ASP A 101 3.51 19.75 1.23
C ASP A 101 3.29 19.74 2.75
N LEU A 102 2.52 18.77 3.23
CA LEU A 102 2.17 18.62 4.63
C LEU A 102 3.14 17.67 5.36
N THR A 103 3.32 17.93 6.63
CA THR A 103 4.02 17.00 7.53
C THR A 103 3.21 16.72 8.78
N LYS A 104 3.38 15.52 9.35
CA LYS A 104 2.80 15.10 10.62
C LYS A 104 3.88 14.47 11.48
N VAL A 105 3.83 14.69 12.79
CA VAL A 105 4.73 13.99 13.73
C VAL A 105 4.05 12.70 14.17
N VAL A 106 4.68 11.55 13.84
CA VAL A 106 4.23 10.21 14.23
C VAL A 106 5.35 9.54 14.97
N ASP A 107 5.10 8.99 16.15
CA ASP A 107 6.08 8.35 17.02
C ASP A 107 7.37 9.19 17.23
N GLY A 108 7.19 10.52 17.27
CA GLY A 108 8.28 11.50 17.41
C GLY A 108 9.15 11.70 16.17
N VAL A 109 8.83 11.10 15.05
CA VAL A 109 9.44 11.33 13.75
C VAL A 109 8.57 12.28 12.93
N ARG A 110 9.18 13.29 12.29
CA ARG A 110 8.48 14.17 11.37
C ARG A 110 8.32 13.49 10.02
N THR A 111 7.12 13.09 9.67
CA THR A 111 6.80 12.38 8.41
C THR A 111 6.34 13.34 7.33
N LEU A 112 6.50 12.95 6.08
CA LEU A 112 5.80 13.50 4.93
C LEU A 112 4.41 12.90 4.85
N VAL A 113 3.40 13.71 4.57
CA VAL A 113 2.03 13.25 4.30
C VAL A 113 1.87 13.05 2.80
N VAL A 114 1.40 11.88 2.41
CA VAL A 114 1.03 11.56 1.01
C VAL A 114 -0.46 11.28 0.98
N LEU A 115 -1.13 11.75 -0.06
CA LEU A 115 -2.55 11.52 -0.30
C LEU A 115 -2.70 10.56 -1.48
N ASP A 116 -3.38 9.44 -1.25
CA ASP A 116 -3.86 8.52 -2.29
C ASP A 116 -5.38 8.62 -2.40
N VAL A 117 -5.88 8.63 -3.64
CA VAL A 117 -7.31 8.55 -3.93
C VAL A 117 -7.54 7.40 -4.87
N ASP A 118 -8.29 6.40 -4.40
CA ASP A 118 -8.72 5.24 -5.16
C ASP A 118 -10.07 5.49 -5.80
N ILE A 119 -10.15 5.26 -7.10
CA ILE A 119 -11.35 5.47 -7.91
C ILE A 119 -11.67 4.16 -8.63
N GLN A 120 -12.79 3.55 -8.27
CA GLN A 120 -13.29 2.34 -8.92
C GLN A 120 -14.61 2.66 -9.65
N ASP A 121 -14.72 2.24 -10.91
CA ASP A 121 -15.90 2.53 -11.76
C ASP A 121 -16.25 4.03 -11.82
N GLY A 122 -15.24 4.90 -11.71
CA GLY A 122 -15.41 6.36 -11.74
C GLY A 122 -15.89 7.00 -10.44
N VAL A 123 -15.98 6.23 -9.35
CA VAL A 123 -16.39 6.71 -8.02
C VAL A 123 -15.24 6.47 -7.02
N THR A 124 -14.99 7.44 -6.14
CA THR A 124 -14.02 7.26 -5.05
C THR A 124 -14.47 6.12 -4.16
N SER A 125 -13.63 5.10 -4.03
CA SER A 125 -13.79 3.96 -3.12
C SER A 125 -13.00 4.12 -1.84
N GLU A 126 -11.84 4.79 -1.94
CA GLU A 126 -11.00 5.13 -0.79
C GLU A 126 -10.29 6.46 -1.00
N ALA A 127 -10.06 7.18 0.10
CA ALA A 127 -9.10 8.29 0.15
C ALA A 127 -8.23 8.10 1.39
N GLU A 128 -6.92 8.13 1.21
CA GLU A 128 -5.96 7.79 2.25
C GLU A 128 -4.90 8.86 2.41
N ILE A 129 -4.64 9.28 3.64
CA ILE A 129 -3.39 9.94 3.98
C ILE A 129 -2.48 8.95 4.71
N PHE A 130 -1.25 8.80 4.21
CA PHE A 130 -0.26 7.96 4.86
C PHE A 130 1.02 8.72 5.17
N PHE A 131 1.77 8.22 6.15
CA PHE A 131 2.86 8.95 6.80
C PHE A 131 4.18 8.21 6.60
N VAL A 132 5.10 8.84 5.88
CA VAL A 132 6.39 8.25 5.52
C VAL A 132 7.56 9.13 5.92
N ALA A 133 8.69 8.51 6.22
CA ALA A 133 9.93 9.19 6.53
C ALA A 133 11.12 8.41 5.97
N GLN A 134 12.20 9.11 5.62
CA GLN A 134 13.46 8.48 5.19
C GLN A 134 14.50 8.62 6.29
N ASP A 135 15.17 7.50 6.63
CA ASP A 135 16.28 7.50 7.58
C ASP A 135 17.59 7.99 6.93
N GLY A 136 18.63 8.14 7.75
CA GLY A 136 19.93 8.60 7.31
C GLY A 136 20.65 7.67 6.33
N ASP A 137 20.29 6.38 6.29
CA ASP A 137 20.83 5.40 5.36
C ASP A 137 20.09 5.40 4.02
N GLY A 138 18.96 6.09 3.92
CA GLY A 138 18.12 6.19 2.73
C GLY A 138 16.98 5.17 2.67
N THR A 139 16.72 4.43 3.75
CA THR A 139 15.54 3.56 3.87
C THR A 139 14.29 4.41 4.10
N VAL A 140 13.24 4.14 3.35
CA VAL A 140 11.93 4.79 3.57
C VAL A 140 11.07 3.91 4.45
N TRP A 141 10.49 4.52 5.46
CA TRP A 141 9.65 3.87 6.46
C TRP A 141 8.21 4.34 6.34
N THR A 142 7.26 3.43 6.52
CA THR A 142 5.84 3.74 6.77
C THR A 142 5.62 3.81 8.27
N LEU A 143 5.03 4.92 8.73
CA LEU A 143 4.76 5.13 10.14
C LEU A 143 3.27 5.13 10.48
N GLY A 144 2.39 5.00 9.51
CA GLY A 144 0.94 4.95 9.73
C GLY A 144 0.16 5.36 8.50
N GLU A 145 -1.15 5.16 8.60
CA GLU A 145 -2.11 5.48 7.54
C GLU A 145 -3.50 5.77 8.14
N TYR A 146 -4.30 6.52 7.39
CA TYR A 146 -5.71 6.78 7.66
C TYR A 146 -6.49 6.62 6.37
N PRO A 147 -6.96 5.39 6.03
CA PRO A 147 -7.69 5.08 4.81
C PRO A 147 -9.20 5.23 5.03
N GLU A 148 -9.77 6.33 4.56
CA GLU A 148 -11.22 6.57 4.53
C GLU A 148 -11.87 5.73 3.44
N GLN A 149 -12.83 4.88 3.82
CA GLN A 149 -13.60 4.06 2.89
C GLN A 149 -14.91 4.74 2.52
N TYR A 150 -15.29 4.65 1.25
CA TYR A 150 -16.48 5.28 0.70
C TYR A 150 -17.38 4.28 0.00
N ASP A 151 -18.71 4.44 0.18
CA ASP A 151 -19.73 3.74 -0.59
C ASP A 151 -20.68 4.78 -1.20
N GLY A 152 -20.80 4.78 -2.54
CA GLY A 152 -21.61 5.74 -3.26
C GLY A 152 -21.28 7.22 -2.94
N GLY A 153 -20.03 7.54 -2.62
CA GLY A 153 -19.57 8.89 -2.23
C GLY A 153 -19.83 9.24 -0.76
N THR A 154 -20.33 8.30 0.04
CA THR A 154 -20.53 8.49 1.48
C THR A 154 -19.40 7.82 2.25
N LEU A 155 -18.77 8.55 3.17
CA LEU A 155 -17.76 8.00 4.09
C LEU A 155 -18.40 6.93 4.99
N THR A 156 -17.86 5.72 4.98
CA THR A 156 -18.33 4.58 5.79
C THR A 156 -17.45 4.30 7.01
N GLY A 157 -16.24 4.83 7.04
CA GLY A 157 -15.27 4.68 8.15
C GLY A 157 -13.84 4.58 7.67
N ALA A 158 -12.91 4.30 8.59
CA ALA A 158 -11.50 4.09 8.31
C ALA A 158 -10.93 2.96 9.19
N PRO A 159 -11.47 1.73 9.11
CA PRO A 159 -11.26 0.67 10.10
C PRO A 159 -9.83 0.10 10.14
N SER A 160 -9.02 0.30 9.11
CA SER A 160 -7.62 -0.15 9.04
C SER A 160 -6.60 0.94 9.42
N SER A 161 -7.07 2.01 10.08
CA SER A 161 -6.20 3.13 10.50
C SER A 161 -5.22 2.73 11.58
N TRP A 162 -3.99 3.19 11.46
CA TRP A 162 -2.99 2.99 12.50
C TRP A 162 -1.88 4.05 12.50
N LEU A 163 -1.24 4.24 13.66
CA LEU A 163 -0.03 5.05 13.82
C LEU A 163 1.03 4.28 14.59
N SER A 164 2.28 4.33 14.16
CA SER A 164 3.41 3.76 14.92
C SER A 164 3.45 4.32 16.34
N GLY A 165 3.65 3.42 17.30
CA GLY A 165 3.69 3.75 18.73
C GLY A 165 2.31 3.84 19.40
N VAL A 166 1.21 3.66 18.68
CA VAL A 166 -0.16 3.62 19.20
C VAL A 166 -0.69 2.19 19.13
N GLN A 167 -1.38 1.70 20.18
CA GLN A 167 -2.05 0.39 20.19
C GLN A 167 -1.17 -0.77 19.64
N HIS A 168 0.11 -0.81 20.08
CA HIS A 168 1.11 -1.80 19.66
C HIS A 168 1.48 -1.77 18.17
N ALA A 169 0.97 -0.83 17.39
CA ALA A 169 1.36 -0.65 15.99
C ALA A 169 2.83 -0.22 15.86
N ARG A 170 3.50 -0.71 14.84
CA ARG A 170 4.92 -0.45 14.58
C ARG A 170 5.15 -0.10 13.12
N ALA A 171 6.00 0.88 12.93
CA ALA A 171 6.53 1.24 11.62
C ALA A 171 7.25 0.06 10.95
N GLY A 172 7.30 0.09 9.62
CA GLY A 172 8.04 -0.85 8.81
C GLY A 172 8.68 -0.18 7.59
N ILE A 173 9.34 -0.97 6.76
CA ILE A 173 10.10 -0.49 5.61
C ILE A 173 9.18 -0.41 4.38
N ALA A 174 8.90 0.80 3.89
CA ALA A 174 8.25 1.00 2.60
C ALA A 174 9.21 0.70 1.44
N MET A 175 10.47 1.17 1.54
CA MET A 175 11.49 0.92 0.53
C MET A 175 12.88 0.83 1.18
N GLN A 176 13.61 -0.23 0.88
CA GLN A 176 15.00 -0.38 1.33
C GLN A 176 15.91 0.68 0.67
N ALA A 177 16.93 1.15 1.39
CA ALA A 177 17.95 2.05 0.83
C ALA A 177 18.67 1.42 -0.37
N ARG A 178 18.94 0.12 -0.30
CA ARG A 178 19.67 -0.66 -1.33
C ARG A 178 18.99 -2.01 -1.54
N PRO A 179 17.83 -2.04 -2.23
CA PRO A 179 17.09 -3.28 -2.45
C PRO A 179 17.90 -4.28 -3.27
N ARG A 180 17.91 -5.55 -2.82
CA ARG A 180 18.63 -6.65 -3.48
C ARG A 180 17.79 -7.93 -3.44
N THR A 181 17.83 -8.69 -4.51
CA THR A 181 17.28 -10.04 -4.54
C THR A 181 18.01 -10.95 -3.55
N GLY A 182 17.29 -11.93 -2.99
CA GLY A 182 17.85 -12.85 -1.99
C GLY A 182 17.93 -12.27 -0.57
N THR A 183 17.50 -11.02 -0.35
CA THR A 183 17.26 -10.51 1.00
C THR A 183 16.03 -11.20 1.59
N ARG A 184 15.96 -11.26 2.93
CA ARG A 184 14.77 -11.80 3.60
C ARG A 184 13.56 -10.90 3.33
N THR A 185 12.38 -11.52 3.33
CA THR A 185 11.11 -10.80 3.45
C THR A 185 11.16 -9.87 4.65
N TYR A 186 10.66 -8.67 4.51
CA TYR A 186 10.69 -7.63 5.54
C TYR A 186 9.31 -7.07 5.79
N LEU A 187 9.11 -6.56 7.01
CA LEU A 187 7.87 -5.96 7.46
C LEU A 187 7.73 -4.55 6.88
N GLN A 188 6.57 -4.24 6.29
CA GLN A 188 6.21 -2.90 5.84
C GLN A 188 5.35 -2.12 6.86
N GLY A 189 4.80 -2.82 7.83
CA GLY A 189 4.06 -2.29 8.95
C GLY A 189 3.28 -3.38 9.67
N ILE A 190 2.97 -3.15 10.94
CA ILE A 190 2.11 -4.03 11.73
C ILE A 190 1.26 -3.20 12.69
N ALA A 191 -0.05 -3.48 12.73
CA ALA A 191 -1.00 -2.92 13.67
C ALA A 191 -1.98 -4.02 14.12
N PRO A 192 -1.69 -4.70 15.24
CA PRO A 192 -2.45 -5.88 15.67
C PRO A 192 -3.93 -5.62 15.94
N GLU A 193 -4.26 -4.41 16.44
CA GLU A 193 -5.64 -4.07 16.83
C GLU A 193 -6.59 -3.93 15.63
N VAL A 194 -6.04 -3.80 14.41
CA VAL A 194 -6.80 -3.71 13.16
C VAL A 194 -6.42 -4.82 12.17
N ASP A 195 -5.87 -5.93 12.68
CA ASP A 195 -5.44 -7.10 11.90
C ASP A 195 -4.55 -6.75 10.69
N PHE A 196 -3.74 -5.69 10.86
CA PHE A 196 -2.84 -5.20 9.83
C PHE A 196 -1.44 -5.79 9.97
N LYS A 197 -0.94 -6.42 8.92
CA LYS A 197 0.46 -6.83 8.80
C LYS A 197 0.82 -6.94 7.33
N ASP A 198 1.75 -6.10 6.86
CA ASP A 198 2.24 -6.13 5.49
C ASP A 198 3.70 -6.52 5.40
N CYS A 199 4.00 -7.30 4.39
CA CYS A 199 5.30 -7.85 4.10
C CYS A 199 5.71 -7.60 2.65
N ALA A 200 7.02 -7.48 2.43
CA ALA A 200 7.56 -7.31 1.10
C ALA A 200 8.83 -8.13 0.88
N THR A 201 9.02 -8.57 -0.36
CA THR A 201 10.22 -9.29 -0.81
C THR A 201 10.74 -8.69 -2.11
N VAL A 202 12.03 -8.41 -2.19
CA VAL A 202 12.66 -8.01 -3.45
C VAL A 202 12.82 -9.24 -4.33
N VAL A 203 12.01 -9.33 -5.41
CA VAL A 203 11.99 -10.51 -6.29
C VAL A 203 12.81 -10.33 -7.54
N GLN A 204 12.95 -9.10 -8.06
CA GLN A 204 13.77 -8.82 -9.24
C GLN A 204 14.43 -7.45 -9.14
N THR A 205 15.63 -7.31 -9.73
CA THR A 205 16.35 -6.05 -9.86
C THR A 205 16.88 -5.89 -11.28
N GLY A 206 17.02 -4.64 -11.74
CA GLY A 206 17.67 -4.36 -13.03
C GLY A 206 16.84 -4.80 -14.25
N GLN A 207 15.52 -4.92 -14.14
CA GLN A 207 14.65 -5.26 -15.27
C GLN A 207 14.75 -4.19 -16.35
N LYS A 208 14.78 -4.61 -17.60
CA LYS A 208 14.96 -3.74 -18.77
C LYS A 208 13.68 -3.64 -19.57
N HIS A 209 13.48 -2.47 -20.16
CA HIS A 209 12.43 -2.22 -21.14
C HIS A 209 11.02 -2.51 -20.64
N ILE A 210 10.73 -2.12 -19.38
CA ILE A 210 9.38 -2.19 -18.83
C ILE A 210 8.62 -0.96 -19.33
N CYS A 211 7.66 -1.19 -20.23
CA CYS A 211 6.89 -0.12 -20.85
C CYS A 211 5.52 0.04 -20.18
N VAL A 212 5.15 1.28 -19.94
CA VAL A 212 3.84 1.74 -19.46
C VAL A 212 3.40 2.93 -20.32
N PRO A 213 2.14 3.38 -20.25
CA PRO A 213 1.66 4.47 -21.13
C PRO A 213 2.54 5.72 -21.15
N VAL A 214 3.17 6.10 -20.04
CA VAL A 214 4.05 7.27 -19.98
C VAL A 214 5.31 7.08 -20.83
N LYS A 215 6.02 5.96 -20.68
CA LYS A 215 7.23 5.59 -21.42
C LYS A 215 7.75 4.20 -21.00
N CYS A 216 8.86 3.78 -21.61
CA CYS A 216 9.60 2.60 -21.17
C CYS A 216 10.70 2.98 -20.17
N TYR A 217 10.96 2.09 -19.21
CA TYR A 217 11.94 2.26 -18.13
C TYR A 217 12.91 1.09 -18.08
N ASP A 218 14.15 1.38 -17.73
CA ASP A 218 15.22 0.42 -17.47
C ASP A 218 15.61 0.41 -15.98
N ASN A 219 16.32 -0.64 -15.57
CA ASN A 219 16.75 -0.86 -14.19
C ASN A 219 15.61 -0.90 -13.17
N VAL A 220 14.47 -1.42 -13.61
CA VAL A 220 13.26 -1.52 -12.77
C VAL A 220 13.48 -2.57 -11.68
N LEU A 221 13.07 -2.22 -10.48
CA LEU A 221 12.99 -3.07 -9.29
C LEU A 221 11.58 -3.67 -9.21
N VAL A 222 11.47 -4.96 -8.89
CA VAL A 222 10.18 -5.60 -8.62
C VAL A 222 10.16 -6.09 -7.17
N ILE A 223 9.13 -5.68 -6.45
CA ILE A 223 8.83 -6.07 -5.08
C ILE A 223 7.52 -6.84 -5.07
N ASP A 224 7.52 -7.98 -4.41
CA ASP A 224 6.34 -8.78 -4.09
C ASP A 224 5.85 -8.36 -2.71
N GLU A 225 4.64 -7.78 -2.65
CA GLU A 225 3.99 -7.29 -1.44
C GLU A 225 2.76 -8.15 -1.13
N PHE A 226 2.57 -8.50 0.14
CA PHE A 226 1.46 -9.33 0.58
C PHE A 226 1.11 -9.11 2.05
N ALA A 227 -0.13 -9.41 2.40
CA ALA A 227 -0.65 -9.35 3.76
C ALA A 227 -0.84 -10.78 4.29
N PRO A 228 0.05 -11.30 5.17
CA PRO A 228 -0.06 -12.68 5.66
C PRO A 228 -1.29 -12.94 6.54
N LEU A 229 -1.95 -11.90 7.05
CA LEU A 229 -3.22 -11.99 7.79
C LEU A 229 -4.44 -12.02 6.85
N ASP A 230 -4.25 -11.71 5.57
CA ASP A 230 -5.27 -11.82 4.52
C ASP A 230 -4.72 -12.58 3.30
N PRO A 231 -4.60 -13.91 3.41
CA PRO A 231 -4.04 -14.72 2.33
C PRO A 231 -4.93 -14.78 1.08
N GLU A 232 -6.22 -14.47 1.20
CA GLU A 232 -7.16 -14.41 0.07
C GLU A 232 -6.89 -13.20 -0.83
N GLY A 233 -6.31 -12.13 -0.29
CA GLY A 233 -5.91 -10.93 -1.05
C GLY A 233 -4.80 -11.19 -2.07
N GLY A 234 -4.09 -12.32 -1.95
CA GLY A 234 -2.99 -12.67 -2.83
C GLY A 234 -1.77 -11.77 -2.66
N HIS A 235 -1.02 -11.59 -3.74
CA HIS A 235 0.19 -10.79 -3.77
C HIS A 235 0.11 -9.70 -4.84
N GLN A 236 0.74 -8.55 -4.58
CA GLN A 236 0.95 -7.49 -5.54
C GLN A 236 2.42 -7.42 -5.96
N LEU A 237 2.66 -7.48 -7.27
CA LEU A 237 3.98 -7.25 -7.84
C LEU A 237 4.11 -5.77 -8.20
N LYS A 238 4.80 -5.00 -7.38
CA LYS A 238 5.03 -3.57 -7.62
C LYS A 238 6.36 -3.34 -8.34
N TYR A 239 6.28 -2.64 -9.46
CA TYR A 239 7.42 -2.30 -10.32
C TYR A 239 7.83 -0.86 -10.05
N TYR A 240 9.07 -0.66 -9.61
CA TYR A 240 9.62 0.66 -9.25
C TYR A 240 10.68 1.08 -10.27
N ALA A 241 10.49 2.21 -10.91
CA ALA A 241 11.50 2.81 -11.79
C ALA A 241 12.39 3.80 -11.02
N PRO A 242 13.72 3.80 -11.27
CA PRO A 242 14.63 4.76 -10.65
C PRO A 242 14.21 6.20 -10.90
N GLY A 243 14.14 7.01 -9.85
CA GLY A 243 13.82 8.44 -9.93
C GLY A 243 12.33 8.74 -10.15
N VAL A 244 11.47 7.71 -10.15
CA VAL A 244 10.02 7.87 -10.38
C VAL A 244 9.20 7.29 -9.22
N GLY A 245 9.42 6.04 -8.85
CA GLY A 245 8.57 5.27 -7.93
C GLY A 245 7.83 4.17 -8.64
N VAL A 246 6.62 3.85 -8.18
CA VAL A 246 5.76 2.80 -8.76
C VAL A 246 5.33 3.19 -10.18
N ILE A 247 5.62 2.31 -11.14
CA ILE A 247 5.21 2.48 -12.54
C ILE A 247 4.18 1.44 -12.98
N LYS A 248 4.08 0.33 -12.25
CA LYS A 248 3.14 -0.74 -12.58
C LYS A 248 2.84 -1.55 -11.33
N VAL A 249 1.60 -2.01 -11.22
CA VAL A 249 1.15 -3.03 -10.27
C VAL A 249 0.67 -4.23 -11.06
N GLY A 250 1.08 -5.43 -10.69
CA GLY A 250 0.60 -6.70 -11.21
C GLY A 250 0.10 -7.56 -10.06
N ALA A 251 -0.84 -8.46 -10.34
CA ALA A 251 -1.35 -9.42 -9.37
C ALA A 251 -0.62 -10.76 -9.47
N ALA A 252 -0.45 -11.44 -8.35
CA ALA A 252 -0.05 -12.83 -8.28
C ALA A 252 -1.00 -13.58 -7.33
N GLY A 253 -2.08 -14.12 -7.91
CA GLY A 253 -3.21 -14.69 -7.15
C GLY A 253 -4.15 -13.62 -6.60
N GLY A 254 -4.94 -14.01 -5.60
CA GLY A 254 -5.95 -13.16 -4.97
C GLY A 254 -7.35 -13.32 -5.58
N VAL A 255 -8.35 -12.94 -4.80
CA VAL A 255 -9.77 -13.02 -5.20
C VAL A 255 -10.19 -11.84 -6.07
N ASP A 256 -9.52 -10.69 -5.90
CA ASP A 256 -9.76 -9.45 -6.66
C ASP A 256 -8.43 -8.95 -7.26
N PRO A 257 -7.83 -9.70 -8.24
CA PRO A 257 -6.51 -9.37 -8.76
C PRO A 257 -6.53 -8.04 -9.51
N GLU A 258 -5.62 -7.16 -9.12
CA GLU A 258 -5.47 -5.84 -9.69
C GLU A 258 -4.28 -5.72 -10.62
N THR A 259 -4.45 -4.97 -11.69
CA THR A 259 -3.36 -4.56 -12.57
C THR A 259 -3.46 -3.08 -12.92
N LEU A 260 -2.39 -2.33 -12.62
CA LEU A 260 -2.31 -0.91 -12.90
C LEU A 260 -1.03 -0.56 -13.65
N SER A 261 -1.06 0.51 -14.43
CA SER A 261 0.09 1.09 -15.10
C SER A 261 0.12 2.60 -14.95
N LEU A 262 1.30 3.18 -14.83
CA LEU A 262 1.49 4.63 -14.73
C LEU A 262 1.07 5.30 -16.05
N THR A 263 0.04 6.14 -15.98
CA THR A 263 -0.54 6.88 -17.10
C THR A 263 -0.20 8.36 -17.10
N SER A 264 0.14 8.91 -15.91
CA SER A 264 0.54 10.31 -15.78
C SER A 264 1.52 10.53 -14.63
N VAL A 265 2.46 11.44 -14.84
CA VAL A 265 3.30 12.04 -13.78
C VAL A 265 3.32 13.54 -14.05
N GLN A 266 2.89 14.33 -13.08
CA GLN A 266 2.88 15.78 -13.22
C GLN A 266 3.40 16.49 -11.96
N ARG A 267 3.87 17.72 -12.15
CA ARG A 267 4.24 18.62 -11.06
C ARG A 267 3.10 19.61 -10.90
N LEU A 268 2.46 19.57 -9.76
CA LEU A 268 1.43 20.52 -9.39
C LEU A 268 2.04 21.85 -9.00
N CYS A 269 1.42 22.92 -9.45
CA CYS A 269 1.72 24.28 -8.99
C CYS A 269 1.19 24.51 -7.57
N ARG A 270 1.65 25.57 -6.92
CA ARG A 270 1.17 25.93 -5.59
C ARG A 270 -0.36 26.17 -5.55
N SER A 271 -0.94 26.70 -6.64
CA SER A 271 -2.39 26.83 -6.79
C SER A 271 -3.11 25.49 -6.78
N ASP A 272 -2.62 24.54 -7.59
CA ASP A 272 -3.23 23.22 -7.75
C ASP A 272 -3.07 22.37 -6.48
N MET A 273 -1.97 22.61 -5.73
CA MET A 273 -1.76 22.02 -4.41
C MET A 273 -2.72 22.53 -3.34
N SER A 274 -3.44 23.65 -3.59
CA SER A 274 -4.39 24.19 -2.60
C SER A 274 -5.52 23.20 -2.30
N ASP A 275 -6.11 22.60 -3.33
CA ASP A 275 -7.22 21.67 -3.18
C ASP A 275 -6.76 20.34 -2.56
N VAL A 276 -5.62 19.82 -3.02
CA VAL A 276 -4.98 18.63 -2.44
C VAL A 276 -4.67 18.83 -0.96
N ARG A 277 -4.08 19.96 -0.60
CA ARG A 277 -3.79 20.30 0.79
C ARG A 277 -5.06 20.40 1.63
N GLN A 278 -6.11 21.05 1.11
CA GLN A 278 -7.38 21.15 1.79
C GLN A 278 -8.01 19.79 2.03
N GLN A 279 -7.97 18.89 1.03
CA GLN A 279 -8.46 17.52 1.17
C GLN A 279 -7.67 16.77 2.24
N ALA A 280 -6.34 16.71 2.16
CA ALA A 280 -5.52 15.99 3.12
C ALA A 280 -5.63 16.54 4.56
N LEU A 281 -5.76 17.85 4.74
CA LEU A 281 -6.02 18.47 6.05
C LEU A 281 -7.42 18.13 6.58
N ALA A 282 -8.42 18.04 5.70
CA ALA A 282 -9.77 17.64 6.09
C ALA A 282 -9.82 16.18 6.53
N GLU A 283 -9.10 15.29 5.83
CA GLU A 283 -8.94 13.87 6.24
C GLU A 283 -8.20 13.78 7.57
N ASP A 284 -7.07 14.50 7.74
CA ASP A 284 -6.37 14.56 9.02
C ASP A 284 -7.30 15.03 10.16
N ALA A 285 -8.11 16.05 9.93
CA ALA A 285 -9.06 16.54 10.93
C ALA A 285 -10.16 15.50 11.25
N ARG A 286 -10.69 14.80 10.24
CA ARG A 286 -11.70 13.74 10.44
C ARG A 286 -11.13 12.54 11.20
N SER A 287 -9.85 12.21 11.04
CA SER A 287 -9.22 11.08 11.72
C SER A 287 -9.37 11.15 13.25
N PHE A 288 -9.40 12.34 13.83
CA PHE A 288 -9.60 12.54 15.28
C PHE A 288 -11.02 12.25 15.76
N THR A 289 -12.00 12.23 14.87
CA THR A 289 -13.40 11.95 15.19
C THR A 289 -13.86 10.59 14.72
N VAL A 290 -13.30 10.09 13.62
CA VAL A 290 -13.64 8.76 13.05
C VAL A 290 -12.88 7.65 13.77
N GLU A 291 -11.56 7.88 14.03
CA GLU A 291 -10.68 6.91 14.70
C GLU A 291 -9.99 7.56 15.93
N PRO A 292 -10.77 8.01 16.93
CA PRO A 292 -10.23 8.76 18.07
C PRO A 292 -9.25 7.94 18.92
N ASP A 293 -9.38 6.63 18.95
CA ASP A 293 -8.49 5.75 19.72
C ASP A 293 -7.08 5.69 19.14
N VAL A 294 -6.94 5.94 17.83
CA VAL A 294 -5.66 6.03 17.14
C VAL A 294 -5.13 7.47 17.15
N PHE A 295 -5.97 8.47 16.88
CA PHE A 295 -5.50 9.82 16.55
C PHE A 295 -5.61 10.85 17.66
N LYS A 296 -6.42 10.66 18.71
CA LYS A 296 -6.64 11.67 19.77
C LYS A 296 -5.39 12.21 20.46
N GLY A 297 -4.31 11.42 20.48
CA GLY A 297 -3.01 11.81 21.05
C GLY A 297 -1.98 12.28 20.01
N ALA A 298 -2.32 12.24 18.73
CA ALA A 298 -1.41 12.59 17.66
C ALA A 298 -1.36 14.11 17.42
N ALA A 299 -0.28 14.58 16.79
CA ALA A 299 -0.23 15.96 16.29
C ALA A 299 -1.03 16.07 14.98
N HIS A 300 -1.66 17.22 14.74
CA HIS A 300 -2.26 17.51 13.43
C HIS A 300 -1.20 17.66 12.34
N ALA A 301 -1.58 17.31 11.12
CA ALA A 301 -0.79 17.61 9.93
C ALA A 301 -0.68 19.13 9.73
N ARG A 302 0.45 19.59 9.20
CA ARG A 302 0.76 21.01 9.01
C ARG A 302 1.44 21.27 7.68
N ASP A 303 1.12 22.40 7.05
CA ASP A 303 1.84 22.97 5.92
C ASP A 303 3.23 23.47 6.40
N THR A 304 4.27 22.80 5.99
CA THR A 304 5.65 23.09 6.45
C THR A 304 6.69 22.95 5.34
N ILE A 305 6.29 22.66 4.11
CA ILE A 305 7.19 22.46 2.98
C ILE A 305 6.81 23.45 1.87
N ASP A 306 7.77 24.24 1.40
CA ASP A 306 7.55 25.13 0.26
C ASP A 306 7.53 24.36 -1.06
N VAL A 307 6.38 24.37 -1.73
CA VAL A 307 6.25 23.94 -3.13
C VAL A 307 6.46 25.17 -4.02
N LYS A 308 7.31 25.02 -5.04
CA LYS A 308 7.61 26.11 -5.97
C LYS A 308 6.34 26.64 -6.64
N THR A 309 6.24 27.95 -6.74
CA THR A 309 5.29 28.59 -7.66
C THR A 309 5.66 28.26 -9.10
N CYS A 310 4.69 27.93 -9.94
CA CYS A 310 4.90 27.82 -11.39
C CYS A 310 5.12 29.18 -12.04
#